data_4b6a6d456991afebd3d0507de0b22437
#
_entry.id   4b6a6d456991afebd3d0507de0b22437
#
_cell.length_a   1.000
_cell.length_b   1.000
_cell.length_c   1.000
_cell.angle_alpha   90.00
_cell.angle_beta   90.00
_cell.angle_gamma   90.00
#
_symmetry.space_group_name_H-M   'P 1'
#
loop_
_entity.id
_entity.type
_entity.pdbx_description
1 polymer ?
#
loop_
_entity_poly.entity_id
_entity_poly.type
_entity_poly.pdbx_seq_one_letter_code
_entity_poly.pdbx_strand_id
1 'polypeptide(L)'
;MRHIFFRSFLAALLGASPHAAAAERVDVELVLAVDVSRSMDMEEFELQRAGYVAALRHPDFIRAVQSGLYGRIAVSYFEWAGSPRSETLLAWYVIDGPESAEAFAATLSQRPFSGYRGTSISGALTYATNLLTNNDLTAERSVIDISGDGPNNAGLPVAEPRRAAIDAGIVINGLPILIRPSRNVAELDRYYAECVIGGPGAFMLPIRVLEEFATAIRRKLVMEVSGSPAPAHVVPVQASPQIDCLSSERDRLRFDEPFYPEFDR
;
A
#
# COMPACT_ATOMS: atom_id res chain seq x y z
N MET A 1 -22.70 7.56 -82.82
CA MET A 1 -23.28 7.12 -81.57
C MET A 1 -22.17 6.49 -80.75
N ARG A 2 -21.65 7.17 -79.69
CA ARG A 2 -20.55 6.68 -78.84
C ARG A 2 -21.16 6.32 -77.48
N HIS A 3 -21.18 5.05 -77.13
CA HIS A 3 -21.60 4.60 -75.82
C HIS A 3 -20.46 4.69 -74.82
N ILE A 4 -20.61 5.56 -73.78
CA ILE A 4 -19.70 5.70 -72.64
C ILE A 4 -20.18 4.75 -71.59
N PHE A 5 -19.38 3.68 -71.28
CA PHE A 5 -19.58 2.80 -70.12
C PHE A 5 -19.00 3.46 -68.87
N PHE A 6 -19.86 3.80 -67.91
CA PHE A 6 -19.50 4.24 -66.58
C PHE A 6 -19.21 2.99 -65.68
N ARG A 7 -17.95 2.76 -65.37
CA ARG A 7 -17.55 1.75 -64.39
C ARG A 7 -17.60 2.37 -63.01
N SER A 8 -18.63 1.98 -62.22
CA SER A 8 -18.70 2.34 -60.78
C SER A 8 -17.68 1.48 -59.98
N PHE A 9 -16.73 2.17 -59.39
CA PHE A 9 -15.74 1.58 -58.47
C PHE A 9 -16.33 1.63 -57.06
N LEU A 10 -16.78 0.46 -56.57
CA LEU A 10 -17.25 0.31 -55.19
C LEU A 10 -16.03 0.14 -54.26
N ALA A 11 -15.62 1.22 -53.58
CA ALA A 11 -14.56 1.16 -52.55
C ALA A 11 -15.12 0.51 -51.29
N ALA A 12 -14.68 -0.70 -50.99
CA ALA A 12 -14.97 -1.36 -49.71
C ALA A 12 -14.13 -0.71 -48.62
N LEU A 13 -14.75 0.09 -47.75
CA LEU A 13 -14.13 0.55 -46.49
C LEU A 13 -14.02 -0.67 -45.52
N LEU A 14 -12.85 -1.24 -45.45
CA LEU A 14 -12.51 -2.18 -44.36
C LEU A 14 -12.40 -1.36 -43.06
N GLY A 15 -13.45 -1.39 -42.26
CA GLY A 15 -13.47 -0.84 -40.92
C GLY A 15 -12.49 -1.62 -40.04
N ALA A 16 -11.35 -1.04 -39.71
CA ALA A 16 -10.48 -1.54 -38.64
C ALA A 16 -11.20 -1.35 -37.32
N SER A 17 -11.77 -2.42 -36.77
CA SER A 17 -12.28 -2.43 -35.39
C SER A 17 -11.10 -2.16 -34.47
N PRO A 18 -11.18 -1.19 -33.53
CA PRO A 18 -10.14 -1.02 -32.53
C PRO A 18 -10.07 -2.31 -31.72
N HIS A 19 -8.94 -3.01 -31.78
CA HIS A 19 -8.64 -4.07 -30.82
C HIS A 19 -8.51 -3.38 -29.48
N ALA A 20 -9.47 -3.60 -28.56
CA ALA A 20 -9.27 -3.30 -27.16
C ALA A 20 -8.02 -4.07 -26.73
N ALA A 21 -6.97 -3.35 -26.32
CA ALA A 21 -5.81 -3.99 -25.74
C ALA A 21 -6.29 -4.84 -24.56
N ALA A 22 -5.99 -6.13 -24.57
CA ALA A 22 -6.33 -6.99 -23.45
C ALA A 22 -5.63 -6.44 -22.20
N ALA A 23 -6.37 -6.33 -21.08
CA ALA A 23 -5.80 -5.90 -19.83
C ALA A 23 -4.56 -6.74 -19.48
N GLU A 24 -3.48 -6.11 -19.05
CA GLU A 24 -2.26 -6.82 -18.69
C GLU A 24 -2.50 -7.66 -17.44
N ARG A 25 -2.21 -8.97 -17.54
CA ARG A 25 -2.41 -9.91 -16.45
C ARG A 25 -1.17 -10.04 -15.59
N VAL A 26 -1.36 -9.97 -14.27
CA VAL A 26 -0.31 -10.12 -13.26
C VAL A 26 -0.77 -11.05 -12.13
N ASP A 27 0.17 -11.62 -11.39
CA ASP A 27 -0.17 -12.47 -10.24
C ASP A 27 -0.67 -11.64 -9.06
N VAL A 28 -0.07 -10.46 -8.85
CA VAL A 28 -0.39 -9.56 -7.75
C VAL A 28 -0.33 -8.11 -8.22
N GLU A 29 -1.35 -7.34 -7.89
CA GLU A 29 -1.26 -5.88 -7.79
C GLU A 29 -0.90 -5.50 -6.35
N LEU A 30 0.26 -4.89 -6.15
CA LEU A 30 0.78 -4.52 -4.84
C LEU A 30 0.94 -3.01 -4.73
N VAL A 31 0.23 -2.39 -3.79
CA VAL A 31 0.40 -0.99 -3.44
C VAL A 31 1.21 -0.88 -2.16
N LEU A 32 2.39 -0.26 -2.24
CA LEU A 32 3.24 0.08 -1.11
C LEU A 32 2.86 1.48 -0.60
N ALA A 33 2.11 1.54 0.49
CA ALA A 33 1.68 2.77 1.15
C ALA A 33 2.59 3.04 2.36
N VAL A 34 3.52 3.98 2.21
CA VAL A 34 4.64 4.18 3.14
C VAL A 34 4.45 5.45 3.96
N ASP A 35 4.44 5.31 5.29
CA ASP A 35 4.34 6.43 6.23
C ASP A 35 5.62 7.27 6.21
N VAL A 36 5.42 8.58 6.10
CA VAL A 36 6.45 9.62 6.21
C VAL A 36 6.02 10.70 7.21
N SER A 37 5.26 10.32 8.23
CA SER A 37 4.85 11.22 9.30
C SER A 37 6.04 11.64 10.16
N ARG A 38 5.97 12.83 10.76
CA ARG A 38 7.07 13.42 11.55
C ARG A 38 7.35 12.73 12.89
N SER A 39 6.62 11.70 13.25
CA SER A 39 6.93 10.82 14.37
C SER A 39 8.18 9.97 14.09
N MET A 40 8.42 9.64 12.83
CA MET A 40 9.66 9.02 12.36
C MET A 40 10.77 10.07 12.20
N ASP A 41 12.00 9.71 12.52
CA ASP A 41 13.16 10.55 12.22
C ASP A 41 13.78 10.26 10.85
N MET A 42 14.81 11.04 10.48
CA MET A 42 15.47 10.89 9.16
C MET A 42 16.13 9.52 9.00
N GLU A 43 16.70 8.97 10.07
CA GLU A 43 17.36 7.65 10.03
C GLU A 43 16.33 6.54 9.77
N GLU A 44 15.17 6.61 10.42
CA GLU A 44 14.06 5.67 10.20
C GLU A 44 13.53 5.75 8.77
N PHE A 45 13.37 6.97 8.19
CA PHE A 45 12.99 7.15 6.78
C PHE A 45 14.01 6.56 5.82
N GLU A 46 15.30 6.83 6.06
CA GLU A 46 16.38 6.32 5.22
C GLU A 46 16.44 4.79 5.26
N LEU A 47 16.36 4.21 6.46
CA LEU A 47 16.38 2.75 6.65
C LEU A 47 15.13 2.08 6.05
N GLN A 48 13.95 2.67 6.22
CA GLN A 48 12.73 2.15 5.62
C GLN A 48 12.85 2.11 4.08
N ARG A 49 13.24 3.23 3.46
CA ARG A 49 13.41 3.29 2.00
C ARG A 49 14.53 2.37 1.50
N ALA A 50 15.67 2.36 2.17
CA ALA A 50 16.78 1.47 1.84
C ALA A 50 16.36 -0.01 1.97
N GLY A 51 15.51 -0.33 2.95
CA GLY A 51 14.92 -1.64 3.12
C GLY A 51 14.06 -2.07 1.93
N TYR A 52 13.16 -1.21 1.44
CA TYR A 52 12.38 -1.49 0.23
C TYR A 52 13.28 -1.65 -1.00
N VAL A 53 14.22 -0.75 -1.22
CA VAL A 53 15.17 -0.82 -2.34
C VAL A 53 15.98 -2.13 -2.30
N ALA A 54 16.49 -2.51 -1.14
CA ALA A 54 17.26 -3.76 -0.97
C ALA A 54 16.38 -5.00 -1.17
N ALA A 55 15.14 -4.97 -0.66
CA ALA A 55 14.20 -6.09 -0.78
C ALA A 55 13.77 -6.33 -2.23
N LEU A 56 13.49 -5.28 -2.99
CA LEU A 56 13.14 -5.35 -4.43
C LEU A 56 14.27 -5.96 -5.26
N ARG A 57 15.53 -5.69 -4.91
CA ARG A 57 16.73 -6.25 -5.56
C ARG A 57 17.08 -7.68 -5.13
N HIS A 58 16.44 -8.15 -4.06
CA HIS A 58 16.85 -9.41 -3.45
C HIS A 58 16.44 -10.63 -4.30
N PRO A 59 17.33 -11.65 -4.49
CA PRO A 59 17.00 -12.83 -5.27
C PRO A 59 15.76 -13.59 -4.79
N ASP A 60 15.45 -13.57 -3.47
CA ASP A 60 14.26 -14.22 -2.92
C ASP A 60 12.98 -13.56 -3.43
N PHE A 61 12.95 -12.22 -3.51
CA PHE A 61 11.83 -11.48 -4.07
C PHE A 61 11.64 -11.79 -5.56
N ILE A 62 12.74 -11.76 -6.33
CA ILE A 62 12.68 -12.08 -7.77
C ILE A 62 12.17 -13.51 -8.00
N ARG A 63 12.67 -14.48 -7.22
CA ARG A 63 12.16 -15.86 -7.30
C ARG A 63 10.68 -15.96 -6.94
N ALA A 64 10.23 -15.23 -5.92
CA ALA A 64 8.83 -15.20 -5.53
C ALA A 64 7.96 -14.66 -6.66
N VAL A 65 8.35 -13.54 -7.30
CA VAL A 65 7.67 -12.98 -8.48
C VAL A 65 7.58 -14.01 -9.60
N GLN A 66 8.70 -14.61 -9.98
CA GLN A 66 8.78 -15.55 -11.12
C GLN A 66 8.11 -16.91 -10.86
N SER A 67 7.77 -17.23 -9.60
CA SER A 67 7.08 -18.46 -9.24
C SER A 67 5.56 -18.39 -9.40
N GLY A 68 4.99 -17.23 -9.70
CA GLY A 68 3.55 -17.02 -9.92
C GLY A 68 3.06 -17.62 -11.24
N LEU A 69 1.75 -17.61 -11.45
CA LEU A 69 1.10 -18.13 -12.64
C LEU A 69 1.53 -17.39 -13.92
N TYR A 70 1.64 -16.06 -13.82
CA TYR A 70 2.09 -15.18 -14.92
C TYR A 70 3.56 -14.83 -14.81
N GLY A 71 4.19 -15.11 -13.67
CA GLY A 71 5.59 -14.82 -13.39
C GLY A 71 5.90 -13.31 -13.32
N ARG A 72 4.88 -12.50 -13.01
CA ARG A 72 5.00 -11.05 -12.91
C ARG A 72 3.98 -10.45 -11.95
N ILE A 73 4.35 -9.31 -11.36
CA ILE A 73 3.47 -8.52 -10.50
C ILE A 73 3.45 -7.06 -10.98
N ALA A 74 2.41 -6.32 -10.61
CA ALA A 74 2.38 -4.88 -10.76
C ALA A 74 2.55 -4.23 -9.39
N VAL A 75 3.49 -3.27 -9.26
CA VAL A 75 3.77 -2.56 -8.03
C VAL A 75 3.54 -1.06 -8.22
N SER A 76 2.88 -0.46 -7.25
CA SER A 76 2.75 0.99 -7.10
C SER A 76 3.27 1.40 -5.72
N TYR A 77 3.82 2.61 -5.60
CA TYR A 77 4.35 3.14 -4.35
C TYR A 77 3.87 4.57 -4.16
N PHE A 78 3.44 4.91 -2.96
CA PHE A 78 3.23 6.30 -2.57
C PHE A 78 3.54 6.52 -1.09
N GLU A 79 3.84 7.77 -0.74
CA GLU A 79 4.05 8.20 0.64
C GLU A 79 2.80 8.86 1.20
N TRP A 80 2.60 8.72 2.50
CA TRP A 80 1.47 9.32 3.19
C TRP A 80 1.85 9.80 4.60
N ALA A 81 1.06 10.71 5.15
CA ALA A 81 1.12 11.20 6.52
C ALA A 81 -0.31 11.61 6.96
N GLY A 82 -0.57 12.87 7.26
CA GLY A 82 -1.95 13.36 7.50
C GLY A 82 -2.86 13.28 6.27
N SER A 83 -2.28 13.04 5.09
CA SER A 83 -2.96 12.74 3.82
C SER A 83 -2.01 11.98 2.90
N PRO A 84 -2.55 11.23 1.89
CA PRO A 84 -1.73 10.68 0.81
C PRO A 84 -1.00 11.78 0.03
N ARG A 85 0.21 11.47 -0.41
CA ARG A 85 1.09 12.40 -1.13
C ARG A 85 1.13 12.01 -2.62
N SER A 86 0.17 12.50 -3.39
CA SER A 86 0.05 12.15 -4.82
C SER A 86 1.30 12.51 -5.64
N GLU A 87 2.07 13.52 -5.22
CA GLU A 87 3.35 13.90 -5.84
C GLU A 87 4.46 12.86 -5.61
N THR A 88 4.29 11.95 -4.66
CA THR A 88 5.24 10.85 -4.40
C THR A 88 4.86 9.57 -5.13
N LEU A 89 3.72 9.55 -5.82
CA LEU A 89 3.25 8.36 -6.52
C LEU A 89 4.26 7.90 -7.56
N LEU A 90 4.71 6.66 -7.43
CA LEU A 90 5.25 5.85 -8.52
C LEU A 90 4.07 5.01 -9.03
N ALA A 91 3.59 5.36 -10.23
CA ALA A 91 2.50 4.64 -10.87
C ALA A 91 2.87 3.16 -11.10
N TRP A 92 1.97 2.39 -11.66
CA TRP A 92 2.16 0.96 -11.84
C TRP A 92 3.42 0.61 -12.65
N TYR A 93 4.28 -0.22 -12.04
CA TYR A 93 5.44 -0.84 -12.67
C TYR A 93 5.23 -2.36 -12.68
N VAL A 94 5.37 -2.96 -13.86
CA VAL A 94 5.37 -4.41 -13.96
C VAL A 94 6.77 -4.92 -13.65
N ILE A 95 6.87 -5.82 -12.67
CA ILE A 95 8.10 -6.50 -12.27
C ILE A 95 7.97 -7.98 -12.65
N ASP A 96 8.84 -8.45 -13.53
CA ASP A 96 8.89 -9.82 -14.06
C ASP A 96 10.28 -10.46 -13.93
N GLY A 97 11.25 -9.68 -13.46
CA GLY A 97 12.62 -10.15 -13.29
C GLY A 97 13.57 -9.13 -12.67
N PRO A 98 14.87 -9.43 -12.63
CA PRO A 98 15.87 -8.58 -11.98
C PRO A 98 15.97 -7.18 -12.59
N GLU A 99 15.84 -7.06 -13.90
CA GLU A 99 16.01 -5.80 -14.63
C GLU A 99 14.86 -4.82 -14.31
N SER A 100 13.61 -5.29 -14.40
CA SER A 100 12.44 -4.49 -14.06
C SER A 100 12.38 -4.13 -12.56
N ALA A 101 12.78 -5.05 -11.68
CA ALA A 101 12.92 -4.79 -10.25
C ALA A 101 13.99 -3.74 -9.94
N GLU A 102 15.15 -3.80 -10.62
CA GLU A 102 16.22 -2.80 -10.49
C GLU A 102 15.74 -1.41 -10.96
N ALA A 103 15.03 -1.33 -12.09
CA ALA A 103 14.52 -0.07 -12.61
C ALA A 103 13.57 0.60 -11.60
N PHE A 104 12.66 -0.15 -10.99
CA PHE A 104 11.76 0.35 -9.94
C PHE A 104 12.54 0.76 -8.69
N ALA A 105 13.44 -0.08 -8.19
CA ALA A 105 14.27 0.19 -7.02
C ALA A 105 15.16 1.44 -7.21
N ALA A 106 15.76 1.61 -8.39
CA ALA A 106 16.56 2.79 -8.72
C ALA A 106 15.70 4.07 -8.71
N THR A 107 14.50 4.02 -9.28
CA THR A 107 13.56 5.15 -9.26
C THR A 107 13.17 5.51 -7.83
N LEU A 108 12.88 4.52 -6.99
CA LEU A 108 12.54 4.72 -5.58
C LEU A 108 13.71 5.33 -4.79
N SER A 109 14.94 4.89 -5.04
CA SER A 109 16.13 5.35 -4.30
C SER A 109 16.47 6.84 -4.53
N GLN A 110 16.03 7.41 -5.66
CA GLN A 110 16.31 8.80 -6.02
C GLN A 110 15.28 9.81 -5.49
N ARG A 111 14.24 9.34 -4.81
CA ARG A 111 13.19 10.23 -4.29
C ARG A 111 13.72 11.11 -3.15
N PRO A 112 13.35 12.40 -3.10
CA PRO A 112 13.66 13.24 -1.95
C PRO A 112 12.94 12.76 -0.70
N PHE A 113 13.49 13.04 0.47
CA PHE A 113 12.83 12.79 1.76
C PHE A 113 12.06 14.04 2.20
N SER A 114 10.84 13.83 2.67
CA SER A 114 9.99 14.89 3.20
C SER A 114 9.07 14.35 4.27
N GLY A 115 9.25 14.78 5.51
CA GLY A 115 8.36 14.44 6.62
C GLY A 115 7.20 15.40 6.74
N TYR A 116 6.00 14.88 7.00
CA TYR A 116 4.75 15.64 7.12
C TYR A 116 4.03 15.38 8.45
N ARG A 117 3.09 16.25 8.82
CA ARG A 117 2.32 16.11 10.06
C ARG A 117 1.10 15.23 9.87
N GLY A 118 0.72 14.53 10.97
CA GLY A 118 -0.49 13.70 11.06
C GLY A 118 -0.27 12.30 10.49
N THR A 119 -1.16 11.39 10.86
CA THR A 119 -1.12 9.97 10.49
C THR A 119 -2.52 9.58 10.04
N SER A 120 -2.76 9.53 8.72
CA SER A 120 -4.05 9.18 8.12
C SER A 120 -3.99 7.83 7.42
N ILE A 121 -4.03 6.75 8.22
CA ILE A 121 -4.17 5.39 7.70
C ILE A 121 -5.44 5.29 6.84
N SER A 122 -6.52 5.90 7.29
CA SER A 122 -7.80 5.94 6.56
C SER A 122 -7.67 6.57 5.17
N GLY A 123 -6.94 7.68 5.07
CA GLY A 123 -6.64 8.33 3.79
C GLY A 123 -5.76 7.47 2.90
N ALA A 124 -4.72 6.84 3.47
CA ALA A 124 -3.83 5.94 2.74
C ALA A 124 -4.58 4.72 2.18
N LEU A 125 -5.46 4.09 2.99
CA LEU A 125 -6.30 2.97 2.54
C LEU A 125 -7.27 3.39 1.43
N THR A 126 -7.91 4.54 1.56
CA THR A 126 -8.81 5.07 0.51
C THR A 126 -8.06 5.30 -0.80
N TYR A 127 -6.89 5.92 -0.73
CA TYR A 127 -6.07 6.22 -1.91
C TYR A 127 -5.56 4.94 -2.58
N ALA A 128 -5.04 3.98 -1.79
CA ALA A 128 -4.58 2.69 -2.30
C ALA A 128 -5.72 1.87 -2.93
N THR A 129 -6.90 1.87 -2.29
CA THR A 129 -8.11 1.21 -2.86
C THR A 129 -8.46 1.81 -4.21
N ASN A 130 -8.43 3.13 -4.34
CA ASN A 130 -8.70 3.80 -5.63
C ASN A 130 -7.66 3.44 -6.70
N LEU A 131 -6.38 3.29 -6.35
CA LEU A 131 -5.34 2.84 -7.29
C LEU A 131 -5.61 1.42 -7.79
N LEU A 132 -6.04 0.52 -6.90
CA LEU A 132 -6.32 -0.88 -7.22
C LEU A 132 -7.62 -1.10 -8.00
N THR A 133 -8.61 -0.23 -7.80
CA THR A 133 -9.93 -0.38 -8.46
C THR A 133 -10.08 0.42 -9.75
N ASN A 134 -9.15 1.34 -10.04
CA ASN A 134 -9.22 2.23 -11.20
C ASN A 134 -7.90 2.20 -12.00
N ASN A 135 -7.59 1.03 -12.55
CA ASN A 135 -6.46 0.83 -13.44
C ASN A 135 -6.83 -0.18 -14.55
N ASP A 136 -5.96 -0.38 -15.52
CA ASP A 136 -6.17 -1.26 -16.68
C ASP A 136 -5.50 -2.64 -16.50
N LEU A 137 -5.17 -3.05 -15.26
CA LEU A 137 -4.56 -4.33 -14.93
C LEU A 137 -5.62 -5.38 -14.57
N THR A 138 -5.22 -6.63 -14.58
CA THR A 138 -6.01 -7.74 -14.04
C THR A 138 -5.10 -8.63 -13.22
N ALA A 139 -5.35 -8.73 -11.92
CA ALA A 139 -4.55 -9.52 -11.00
C ALA A 139 -5.34 -10.69 -10.39
N GLU A 140 -4.63 -11.76 -10.03
CA GLU A 140 -5.19 -12.83 -9.21
C GLU A 140 -5.43 -12.36 -7.75
N ARG A 141 -4.61 -11.41 -7.27
CA ARG A 141 -4.74 -10.82 -5.94
C ARG A 141 -4.38 -9.33 -5.96
N SER A 142 -5.14 -8.53 -5.19
CA SER A 142 -4.88 -7.12 -4.96
C SER A 142 -4.51 -6.93 -3.50
N VAL A 143 -3.36 -6.28 -3.24
CA VAL A 143 -2.76 -6.16 -1.91
C VAL A 143 -2.37 -4.73 -1.63
N ILE A 144 -2.70 -4.25 -0.42
CA ILE A 144 -2.16 -3.02 0.16
C ILE A 144 -1.15 -3.42 1.24
N ASP A 145 0.10 -2.99 1.09
CA ASP A 145 1.12 -2.98 2.14
C ASP A 145 1.13 -1.60 2.79
N ILE A 146 0.70 -1.50 4.05
CA ILE A 146 0.68 -0.24 4.79
C ILE A 146 1.69 -0.26 5.94
N SER A 147 2.68 0.64 5.91
CA SER A 147 3.67 0.81 6.97
C SER A 147 3.42 2.10 7.75
N GLY A 148 3.71 2.11 9.05
CA GLY A 148 3.62 3.31 9.88
C GLY A 148 3.96 3.05 11.34
N ASP A 149 4.30 4.15 12.07
CA ASP A 149 4.75 4.15 13.46
C ASP A 149 3.67 4.64 14.45
N GLY A 150 2.45 4.89 13.97
CA GLY A 150 1.35 5.40 14.79
C GLY A 150 -0.02 4.93 14.36
N PRO A 151 -1.04 5.13 15.23
CA PRO A 151 -2.43 4.89 14.92
C PRO A 151 -3.00 5.98 14.03
N ASN A 152 -4.17 5.72 13.43
CA ASN A 152 -4.90 6.72 12.69
C ASN A 152 -5.28 7.90 13.61
N ASN A 153 -4.81 9.10 13.29
CA ASN A 153 -5.11 10.31 14.06
C ASN A 153 -5.57 11.48 13.18
N ALA A 154 -5.75 11.24 11.88
CA ALA A 154 -6.21 12.24 10.92
C ALA A 154 -7.15 11.58 9.90
N GLY A 155 -8.05 12.38 9.31
CA GLY A 155 -9.01 11.91 8.32
C GLY A 155 -10.22 11.21 8.93
N LEU A 156 -10.80 10.29 8.18
CA LEU A 156 -11.95 9.47 8.61
C LEU A 156 -11.55 8.40 9.64
N PRO A 157 -12.50 7.85 10.40
CA PRO A 157 -12.28 6.63 11.17
C PRO A 157 -11.75 5.50 10.27
N VAL A 158 -10.74 4.76 10.75
CA VAL A 158 -10.05 3.74 9.95
C VAL A 158 -10.95 2.58 9.52
N ALA A 159 -11.99 2.29 10.28
CA ALA A 159 -12.87 1.15 10.06
C ALA A 159 -13.63 1.18 8.73
N GLU A 160 -14.04 2.36 8.25
CA GLU A 160 -14.77 2.51 6.99
C GLU A 160 -13.89 2.23 5.76
N PRO A 161 -12.74 2.90 5.58
CA PRO A 161 -11.84 2.62 4.45
C PRO A 161 -11.29 1.18 4.49
N ARG A 162 -11.01 0.65 5.68
CA ARG A 162 -10.62 -0.76 5.83
C ARG A 162 -11.69 -1.70 5.29
N ARG A 163 -12.95 -1.50 5.68
CA ARG A 163 -14.06 -2.32 5.21
C ARG A 163 -14.24 -2.19 3.70
N ALA A 164 -14.22 -0.97 3.17
CA ALA A 164 -14.37 -0.73 1.74
C ALA A 164 -13.29 -1.46 0.91
N ALA A 165 -12.04 -1.47 1.36
CA ALA A 165 -10.97 -2.23 0.72
C ALA A 165 -11.22 -3.75 0.76
N ILE A 166 -11.63 -4.29 1.92
CA ILE A 166 -11.94 -5.71 2.08
C ILE A 166 -13.15 -6.12 1.22
N ASP A 167 -14.19 -5.32 1.19
CA ASP A 167 -15.40 -5.57 0.38
C ASP A 167 -15.08 -5.53 -1.13
N ALA A 168 -14.06 -4.79 -1.54
CA ALA A 168 -13.50 -4.80 -2.89
C ALA A 168 -12.59 -6.02 -3.17
N GLY A 169 -12.43 -6.94 -2.23
CA GLY A 169 -11.58 -8.14 -2.38
C GLY A 169 -10.09 -7.88 -2.15
N ILE A 170 -9.72 -6.71 -1.62
CA ILE A 170 -8.33 -6.31 -1.38
C ILE A 170 -7.86 -6.86 -0.03
N VAL A 171 -6.65 -7.40 0.00
CA VAL A 171 -5.95 -7.79 1.24
C VAL A 171 -5.12 -6.62 1.75
N ILE A 172 -5.26 -6.29 3.03
CA ILE A 172 -4.48 -5.25 3.69
C ILE A 172 -3.48 -5.92 4.63
N ASN A 173 -2.20 -5.78 4.34
CA ASN A 173 -1.10 -6.22 5.20
C ASN A 173 -0.44 -5.03 5.90
N GLY A 174 0.17 -5.26 7.07
CA GLY A 174 0.74 -4.20 7.90
C GLY A 174 2.24 -4.36 8.16
N LEU A 175 2.92 -3.23 8.28
CA LEU A 175 4.29 -3.12 8.77
C LEU A 175 4.33 -2.08 9.92
N PRO A 176 3.82 -2.42 11.12
CA PRO A 176 3.88 -1.50 12.25
C PRO A 176 5.32 -1.33 12.74
N ILE A 177 5.75 -0.05 12.87
CA ILE A 177 7.09 0.34 13.31
C ILE A 177 7.02 0.71 14.79
N LEU A 178 7.65 -0.10 15.64
CA LEU A 178 7.56 -0.05 17.10
C LEU A 178 8.86 0.44 17.76
N ILE A 179 9.75 1.05 16.99
CA ILE A 179 11.07 1.47 17.48
C ILE A 179 10.93 2.58 18.51
N ARG A 180 10.01 3.52 18.27
CA ARG A 180 9.65 4.60 19.19
C ARG A 180 8.15 4.63 19.40
N PRO A 181 7.60 3.71 20.20
CA PRO A 181 6.17 3.61 20.35
C PRO A 181 5.58 4.96 20.82
N SER A 182 4.56 5.42 20.12
CA SER A 182 3.80 6.60 20.52
C SER A 182 3.26 6.40 21.94
N ARG A 183 3.40 7.44 22.79
CA ARG A 183 2.89 7.38 24.18
C ARG A 183 1.40 7.11 24.27
N ASN A 184 0.66 7.34 23.19
CA ASN A 184 -0.79 7.22 23.14
C ASN A 184 -1.27 5.82 22.71
N VAL A 185 -0.38 4.96 22.18
CA VAL A 185 -0.73 3.59 21.79
C VAL A 185 0.40 2.63 22.18
N ALA A 186 0.31 2.11 23.39
CA ALA A 186 1.28 1.15 23.93
C ALA A 186 1.34 -0.18 23.16
N GLU A 187 0.33 -0.46 22.30
CA GLU A 187 0.14 -1.73 21.60
C GLU A 187 -0.17 -1.49 20.11
N LEU A 188 0.73 -0.81 19.38
CA LEU A 188 0.53 -0.50 17.96
C LEU A 188 0.39 -1.76 17.10
N ASP A 189 1.08 -2.84 17.43
CA ASP A 189 0.92 -4.13 16.77
C ASP A 189 -0.51 -4.68 16.92
N ARG A 190 -1.10 -4.57 18.11
CA ARG A 190 -2.51 -4.93 18.30
C ARG A 190 -3.46 -4.00 17.56
N TYR A 191 -3.17 -2.69 17.54
CA TYR A 191 -3.95 -1.74 16.76
C TYR A 191 -3.95 -2.12 15.28
N TYR A 192 -2.78 -2.46 14.72
CA TYR A 192 -2.71 -2.94 13.33
C TYR A 192 -3.49 -4.23 13.13
N ALA A 193 -3.36 -5.20 14.04
CA ALA A 193 -4.06 -6.49 13.96
C ALA A 193 -5.59 -6.34 13.98
N GLU A 194 -6.12 -5.49 14.87
CA GLU A 194 -7.56 -5.38 15.09
C GLU A 194 -8.23 -4.31 14.21
N CYS A 195 -7.52 -3.20 13.90
CA CYS A 195 -8.10 -2.03 13.26
C CYS A 195 -7.64 -1.75 11.83
N VAL A 196 -6.46 -2.25 11.40
CA VAL A 196 -5.86 -1.88 10.12
C VAL A 196 -5.86 -3.01 9.11
N ILE A 197 -5.22 -4.14 9.42
CA ILE A 197 -5.10 -5.25 8.48
C ILE A 197 -6.44 -5.97 8.28
N GLY A 198 -6.60 -6.62 7.10
CA GLY A 198 -7.82 -7.37 6.82
C GLY A 198 -7.83 -8.03 5.46
N GLY A 199 -8.83 -8.86 5.23
CA GLY A 199 -8.94 -9.71 4.06
C GLY A 199 -8.35 -11.10 4.27
N PRO A 200 -8.60 -12.04 3.35
CA PRO A 200 -8.16 -13.43 3.47
C PRO A 200 -6.63 -13.55 3.51
N GLY A 201 -6.10 -14.14 4.59
CA GLY A 201 -4.66 -14.34 4.76
C GLY A 201 -3.87 -13.07 5.11
N ALA A 202 -4.54 -11.98 5.49
CA ALA A 202 -3.89 -10.76 5.94
C ALA A 202 -2.92 -11.02 7.10
N PHE A 203 -1.77 -10.36 7.07
CA PHE A 203 -0.73 -10.48 8.09
C PHE A 203 -0.03 -9.16 8.35
N MET A 204 0.72 -9.10 9.44
CA MET A 204 1.64 -8.00 9.73
C MET A 204 2.99 -8.52 10.19
N LEU A 205 4.04 -7.73 9.99
CA LEU A 205 5.37 -7.94 10.53
C LEU A 205 5.80 -6.70 11.30
N PRO A 206 5.79 -6.74 12.65
CA PRO A 206 6.21 -5.60 13.45
C PRO A 206 7.74 -5.43 13.41
N ILE A 207 8.22 -4.19 13.29
CA ILE A 207 9.63 -3.83 13.40
C ILE A 207 9.86 -3.22 14.78
N ARG A 208 10.79 -3.79 15.56
CA ARG A 208 11.05 -3.36 16.94
C ARG A 208 12.41 -2.71 17.14
N VAL A 209 13.35 -2.95 16.24
CA VAL A 209 14.69 -2.37 16.23
C VAL A 209 15.11 -1.98 14.81
N LEU A 210 15.99 -0.99 14.67
CA LEU A 210 16.41 -0.44 13.37
C LEU A 210 17.02 -1.50 12.45
N GLU A 211 17.77 -2.44 13.02
CA GLU A 211 18.48 -3.49 12.29
C GLU A 211 17.54 -4.49 11.61
N GLU A 212 16.28 -4.55 12.04
CA GLU A 212 15.28 -5.46 11.46
C GLU A 212 14.67 -4.94 10.15
N PHE A 213 14.77 -3.64 9.83
CA PHE A 213 14.08 -3.04 8.68
C PHE A 213 14.28 -3.82 7.38
N ALA A 214 15.52 -4.01 6.96
CA ALA A 214 15.82 -4.67 5.69
C ALA A 214 15.29 -6.12 5.66
N THR A 215 15.41 -6.85 6.78
CA THR A 215 14.98 -8.24 6.86
C THR A 215 13.47 -8.36 6.93
N ALA A 216 12.80 -7.50 7.70
CA ALA A 216 11.35 -7.51 7.84
C ALA A 216 10.66 -7.13 6.52
N ILE A 217 11.11 -6.04 5.85
CA ILE A 217 10.57 -5.61 4.56
C ILE A 217 10.78 -6.69 3.49
N ARG A 218 11.99 -7.25 3.38
CA ARG A 218 12.25 -8.35 2.44
C ARG A 218 11.32 -9.53 2.68
N ARG A 219 11.22 -10.01 3.92
CA ARG A 219 10.35 -11.13 4.28
C ARG A 219 8.89 -10.81 3.94
N LYS A 220 8.44 -9.61 4.27
CA LYS A 220 7.09 -9.17 4.00
C LYS A 220 6.77 -9.17 2.51
N LEU A 221 7.60 -8.53 1.67
CA LEU A 221 7.41 -8.50 0.22
C LEU A 221 7.40 -9.90 -0.40
N VAL A 222 8.31 -10.80 0.04
CA VAL A 222 8.31 -12.19 -0.44
C VAL A 222 7.00 -12.90 -0.09
N MET A 223 6.48 -12.72 1.12
CA MET A 223 5.22 -13.34 1.55
C MET A 223 4.02 -12.78 0.78
N GLU A 224 3.98 -11.48 0.53
CA GLU A 224 2.91 -10.83 -0.24
C GLU A 224 2.85 -11.33 -1.67
N VAL A 225 4.00 -11.46 -2.31
CA VAL A 225 4.09 -11.90 -3.70
C VAL A 225 3.81 -13.40 -3.82
N SER A 226 4.40 -14.23 -2.96
CA SER A 226 4.23 -15.70 -3.01
C SER A 226 2.85 -16.17 -2.56
N GLY A 227 2.06 -15.32 -1.88
CA GLY A 227 0.81 -15.74 -1.26
C GLY A 227 0.97 -16.78 -0.15
N SER A 228 2.21 -16.99 0.30
CA SER A 228 2.50 -17.93 1.39
C SER A 228 1.89 -17.39 2.68
N PRO A 229 1.10 -18.18 3.41
CA PRO A 229 0.56 -17.74 4.69
C PRO A 229 1.72 -17.44 5.65
N ALA A 230 1.56 -16.36 6.44
CA ALA A 230 2.46 -16.13 7.57
C ALA A 230 2.47 -17.40 8.45
N PRO A 231 3.65 -17.84 8.94
CA PRO A 231 3.67 -18.89 9.94
C PRO A 231 2.73 -18.46 11.07
N ALA A 232 1.73 -19.31 11.36
CA ALA A 232 0.73 -19.04 12.38
C ALA A 232 1.47 -18.82 13.72
N HIS A 233 1.67 -17.57 14.11
CA HIS A 233 1.93 -17.26 15.50
C HIS A 233 0.60 -17.50 16.20
N VAL A 234 0.49 -18.66 16.85
CA VAL A 234 -0.58 -18.92 17.83
C VAL A 234 -0.32 -17.95 18.98
N VAL A 235 -0.90 -16.77 18.88
CA VAL A 235 -1.01 -15.87 20.04
C VAL A 235 -2.06 -16.52 20.93
N PRO A 236 -1.73 -16.92 22.18
CA PRO A 236 -2.74 -17.39 23.11
C PRO A 236 -3.81 -16.30 23.23
N VAL A 237 -5.06 -16.66 22.98
CA VAL A 237 -6.20 -15.76 23.21
C VAL A 237 -6.34 -15.63 24.74
N GLN A 238 -5.54 -14.78 25.34
CA GLN A 238 -5.93 -14.13 26.57
C GLN A 238 -7.01 -13.13 26.17
N ALA A 239 -8.13 -13.15 26.89
CA ALA A 239 -9.22 -12.19 26.70
C ALA A 239 -8.73 -10.78 27.11
N SER A 240 -7.90 -10.19 26.30
CA SER A 240 -7.51 -8.78 26.41
C SER A 240 -8.66 -7.93 25.90
N PRO A 241 -8.94 -6.78 26.53
CA PRO A 241 -9.96 -5.84 26.03
C PRO A 241 -9.70 -5.55 24.55
N GLN A 242 -10.75 -5.44 23.74
CA GLN A 242 -10.63 -5.01 22.35
C GLN A 242 -9.97 -3.64 22.29
N ILE A 243 -9.08 -3.45 21.34
CA ILE A 243 -8.48 -2.14 21.07
C ILE A 243 -9.60 -1.20 20.60
N ASP A 244 -9.62 -0.01 21.16
CA ASP A 244 -10.48 1.05 20.69
C ASP A 244 -9.86 1.72 19.45
N CYS A 245 -10.34 1.34 18.27
CA CYS A 245 -9.85 1.85 16.99
C CYS A 245 -10.05 3.36 16.81
N LEU A 246 -10.82 4.03 17.66
CA LEU A 246 -11.10 5.48 17.61
C LEU A 246 -10.38 6.27 18.72
N SER A 247 -9.55 5.61 19.53
CA SER A 247 -8.92 6.28 20.68
C SER A 247 -8.13 7.52 20.28
N SER A 248 -7.32 7.41 19.24
CA SER A 248 -6.44 8.49 18.80
C SER A 248 -7.17 9.63 18.12
N GLU A 249 -8.24 9.34 17.37
CA GLU A 249 -9.11 10.37 16.78
C GLU A 249 -9.86 11.14 17.87
N ARG A 250 -10.35 10.47 18.92
CA ARG A 250 -11.00 11.13 20.06
C ARG A 250 -10.05 11.99 20.87
N ASP A 251 -8.83 11.52 21.10
CA ASP A 251 -7.82 12.32 21.81
C ASP A 251 -7.50 13.59 21.05
N ARG A 252 -7.36 13.51 19.71
CA ARG A 252 -7.14 14.68 18.87
C ARG A 252 -8.29 15.69 19.00
N LEU A 253 -9.54 15.25 18.90
CA LEU A 253 -10.71 16.14 19.02
C LEU A 253 -10.73 16.87 20.35
N ARG A 254 -10.28 16.24 21.44
CA ARG A 254 -10.16 16.90 22.76
C ARG A 254 -9.08 17.98 22.80
N PHE A 255 -7.98 17.83 22.04
CA PHE A 255 -6.92 18.84 21.98
C PHE A 255 -7.21 19.98 20.99
N ASP A 256 -8.04 19.72 19.97
CA ASP A 256 -8.46 20.71 18.98
C ASP A 256 -9.69 21.53 19.46
N GLU A 257 -10.37 21.16 20.57
CA GLU A 257 -11.37 22.00 21.20
C GLU A 257 -10.71 23.27 21.78
N PRO A 258 -11.11 24.48 21.34
CA PRO A 258 -10.58 25.69 21.91
C PRO A 258 -10.93 25.73 23.40
N PHE A 259 -9.89 25.77 24.25
CA PHE A 259 -10.05 26.01 25.69
C PHE A 259 -10.58 27.43 25.87
N TYR A 260 -11.91 27.58 25.98
CA TYR A 260 -12.53 28.81 26.47
C TYR A 260 -12.52 28.72 28.00
N PRO A 261 -11.66 29.48 28.72
CA PRO A 261 -11.85 29.63 30.16
C PRO A 261 -13.22 30.32 30.37
N GLU A 262 -14.13 29.60 30.99
CA GLU A 262 -15.33 30.24 31.53
C GLU A 262 -14.86 31.29 32.55
N PHE A 263 -14.94 32.56 32.16
CA PHE A 263 -14.84 33.65 33.11
C PHE A 263 -16.16 33.66 33.90
N ASP A 264 -16.16 32.98 35.05
CA ASP A 264 -17.19 33.19 36.08
C ASP A 264 -17.24 34.67 36.44
N ARG A 265 -18.38 35.26 36.23
CA ARG A 265 -18.75 36.63 36.66
C ARG A 265 -19.25 36.61 38.10
#